data_b8c0960de29dc4ee3aa68e7331f23739
#
_entry.id   b8c0960de29dc4ee3aa68e7331f23739
#
_cell.length_a   1.000
_cell.length_b   1.000
_cell.length_c   1.000
_cell.angle_alpha   90.00
_cell.angle_beta   90.00
_cell.angle_gamma   90.00
#
_symmetry.space_group_name_H-M   'P 1'
#
loop_
_entity.id
_entity.type
_entity.pdbx_description
1 polymer ?
#
loop_
_entity_poly.entity_id
_entity_poly.type
_entity_poly.pdbx_seq_one_letter_code
_entity_poly.pdbx_strand_id
1 'polypeptide(L)'
;MNYFKIIPILIFTSLCYSQSEENYYNIIDSISENRIESDIKKLVSFGTRHTLSDTLSITTGIGAARRWIKKSFKDISSNCNNCLEVFYQKNYFIKNKRRLIKDVWINNVIAIQRGLVNPNRYIIMSGDIDSRVSDPNNYTSLSPGANDNASGMAGVIEAARVLSKYKFDNSIIYVGLSGEEQGLYGGAGLANYAKKNNWEIIGILNNDMIGNIEGVDGVIDNLSFRIFSEPTPANESEVSIKRRRFYGGEVDGNSRQLARYIHNTVRKYMPEMNPMMIYRLDRFGRGGHHRPFNDLGYAGVRIMEAHENYNRQHQDIRTENGIEYGDVISGVNFKYAKKLT
;
A
#
# COMPACT_ATOMS: atom_id res chain seq x y z
N MET A 1 -23.83 52.54 8.05
CA MET A 1 -24.71 51.64 8.77
C MET A 1 -24.85 50.35 7.97
N ASN A 2 -23.85 49.46 8.00
CA ASN A 2 -23.87 48.19 7.25
C ASN A 2 -22.87 47.15 7.85
N TYR A 3 -22.84 46.99 9.18
CA TYR A 3 -21.92 46.02 9.84
C TYR A 3 -22.58 44.69 10.25
N PHE A 4 -23.87 44.49 9.96
CA PHE A 4 -24.59 43.29 10.43
C PHE A 4 -24.63 42.11 9.44
N LYS A 5 -24.12 42.25 8.22
CA LYS A 5 -24.18 41.18 7.20
C LYS A 5 -22.97 40.28 7.11
N ILE A 6 -21.86 40.60 7.78
CA ILE A 6 -20.59 39.84 7.63
C ILE A 6 -20.44 38.75 8.73
N ILE A 7 -21.05 38.92 9.90
CA ILE A 7 -20.92 38.00 11.04
C ILE A 7 -21.48 36.57 10.77
N PRO A 8 -22.65 36.38 10.09
CA PRO A 8 -23.14 35.01 9.81
C PRO A 8 -22.28 34.18 8.87
N ILE A 9 -21.58 34.84 7.93
CA ILE A 9 -20.73 34.14 6.93
C ILE A 9 -19.43 33.61 7.58
N LEU A 10 -18.85 34.37 8.49
CA LEU A 10 -17.64 33.95 9.22
C LEU A 10 -17.91 32.80 10.21
N ILE A 11 -19.08 32.78 10.86
CA ILE A 11 -19.50 31.71 11.76
C ILE A 11 -19.76 30.41 10.96
N PHE A 12 -20.34 30.50 9.77
CA PHE A 12 -20.61 29.34 8.91
C PHE A 12 -19.33 28.71 8.36
N THR A 13 -18.33 29.50 7.97
CA THR A 13 -17.03 28.99 7.50
C THR A 13 -16.21 28.35 8.60
N SER A 14 -16.25 28.87 9.82
CA SER A 14 -15.56 28.27 10.97
C SER A 14 -16.19 26.95 11.42
N LEU A 15 -17.52 26.81 11.35
CA LEU A 15 -18.23 25.57 11.64
C LEU A 15 -17.94 24.48 10.59
N CYS A 16 -17.89 24.83 9.30
CA CYS A 16 -17.51 23.88 8.24
C CYS A 16 -16.05 23.40 8.37
N TYR A 17 -15.13 24.26 8.76
CA TYR A 17 -13.73 23.89 8.97
C TYR A 17 -13.56 22.97 10.19
N SER A 18 -14.25 23.26 11.29
CA SER A 18 -14.25 22.44 12.51
C SER A 18 -14.80 21.01 12.25
N GLN A 19 -15.90 20.87 11.51
CA GLN A 19 -16.46 19.57 11.17
C GLN A 19 -15.53 18.72 10.28
N SER A 20 -14.75 19.33 9.39
CA SER A 20 -13.82 18.60 8.54
C SER A 20 -12.63 18.04 9.34
N GLU A 21 -12.09 18.78 10.30
CA GLU A 21 -10.98 18.32 11.14
C GLU A 21 -11.40 17.21 12.11
N GLU A 22 -12.58 17.29 12.71
CA GLU A 22 -13.15 16.22 13.55
C GLU A 22 -13.27 14.90 12.78
N ASN A 23 -13.63 14.95 11.50
CA ASN A 23 -13.72 13.77 10.67
C ASN A 23 -12.37 13.06 10.48
N TYR A 24 -11.24 13.77 10.37
CA TYR A 24 -9.92 13.14 10.26
C TYR A 24 -9.53 12.36 11.51
N TYR A 25 -9.74 12.93 12.69
CA TYR A 25 -9.49 12.22 13.95
C TYR A 25 -10.41 11.01 14.12
N ASN A 26 -11.70 11.13 13.77
CA ASN A 26 -12.64 10.01 13.79
C ASN A 26 -12.21 8.87 12.84
N ILE A 27 -11.66 9.19 11.67
CA ILE A 27 -11.10 8.20 10.75
C ILE A 27 -9.90 7.47 11.39
N ILE A 28 -8.94 8.21 11.93
CA ILE A 28 -7.74 7.67 12.56
C ILE A 28 -8.11 6.77 13.75
N ASP A 29 -9.01 7.23 14.62
CA ASP A 29 -9.44 6.47 15.80
C ASP A 29 -10.25 5.21 15.44
N SER A 30 -10.91 5.20 14.29
CA SER A 30 -11.70 4.05 13.81
C SER A 30 -10.85 2.87 13.31
N ILE A 31 -9.55 3.06 13.09
CA ILE A 31 -8.63 1.99 12.69
C ILE A 31 -8.43 1.02 13.86
N SER A 32 -8.67 -0.27 13.64
CA SER A 32 -8.65 -1.28 14.68
C SER A 32 -7.43 -2.18 14.61
N GLU A 33 -6.60 -2.12 15.65
CA GLU A 33 -5.47 -3.04 15.85
C GLU A 33 -5.92 -4.50 15.80
N ASN A 34 -6.99 -4.85 16.50
CA ASN A 34 -7.50 -6.23 16.57
C ASN A 34 -7.95 -6.77 15.20
N ARG A 35 -8.50 -5.92 14.32
CA ARG A 35 -8.85 -6.34 12.95
C ARG A 35 -7.60 -6.54 12.09
N ILE A 36 -6.63 -5.65 12.18
CA ILE A 36 -5.34 -5.77 11.49
C ILE A 36 -4.64 -7.06 11.93
N GLU A 37 -4.57 -7.33 13.24
CA GLU A 37 -4.02 -8.57 13.80
C GLU A 37 -4.74 -9.80 13.23
N SER A 38 -6.08 -9.79 13.26
CA SER A 38 -6.90 -10.88 12.73
C SER A 38 -6.67 -11.12 11.24
N ASP A 39 -6.58 -10.05 10.44
CA ASP A 39 -6.37 -10.12 9.00
C ASP A 39 -4.95 -10.62 8.66
N ILE A 40 -3.91 -10.18 9.39
CA ILE A 40 -2.54 -10.70 9.27
C ILE A 40 -2.49 -12.19 9.61
N LYS A 41 -3.06 -12.60 10.76
CA LYS A 41 -3.13 -14.01 11.17
C LYS A 41 -3.84 -14.86 10.11
N LYS A 42 -4.89 -14.34 9.51
CA LYS A 42 -5.60 -15.03 8.44
C LYS A 42 -4.77 -15.18 7.17
N LEU A 43 -4.06 -14.13 6.75
CA LEU A 43 -3.16 -14.19 5.59
C LEU A 43 -2.02 -15.20 5.82
N VAL A 44 -1.42 -15.18 6.99
CA VAL A 44 -0.38 -16.15 7.41
C VAL A 44 -0.91 -17.59 7.38
N SER A 45 -2.16 -17.81 7.77
CA SER A 45 -2.76 -19.16 7.82
C SER A 45 -2.87 -19.86 6.46
N PHE A 46 -2.67 -19.16 5.34
CA PHE A 46 -2.62 -19.78 4.01
C PHE A 46 -1.27 -20.48 3.72
N GLY A 47 -0.33 -20.46 4.64
CA GLY A 47 0.93 -21.19 4.61
C GLY A 47 1.96 -20.55 3.70
N THR A 48 1.80 -20.66 2.39
CA THR A 48 2.56 -19.90 1.40
C THR A 48 1.60 -19.10 0.54
N ARG A 49 1.97 -17.84 0.26
CA ARG A 49 1.25 -17.01 -0.72
C ARG A 49 2.12 -16.72 -1.94
N HIS A 50 3.18 -17.51 -2.14
CA HIS A 50 4.05 -17.34 -3.30
C HIS A 50 3.23 -17.28 -4.60
N THR A 51 3.60 -16.36 -5.50
CA THR A 51 2.86 -16.10 -6.77
C THR A 51 2.57 -17.36 -7.59
N LEU A 52 3.49 -18.35 -7.57
CA LEU A 52 3.37 -19.62 -8.29
C LEU A 52 2.79 -20.77 -7.44
N SER A 53 2.38 -20.51 -6.20
CA SER A 53 1.76 -21.53 -5.32
C SER A 53 0.36 -21.94 -5.78
N ASP A 54 -0.29 -22.82 -5.05
CA ASP A 54 -1.60 -23.37 -5.40
C ASP A 54 -2.66 -22.28 -5.60
N THR A 55 -3.34 -22.35 -6.71
CA THR A 55 -4.44 -21.43 -7.08
C THR A 55 -5.83 -22.03 -6.88
N LEU A 56 -5.95 -23.35 -6.67
CA LEU A 56 -7.21 -24.08 -6.58
C LEU A 56 -7.65 -24.35 -5.14
N SER A 57 -6.71 -24.67 -4.23
CA SER A 57 -6.99 -24.89 -2.82
C SER A 57 -7.79 -23.75 -2.19
N ILE A 58 -8.77 -24.10 -1.36
CA ILE A 58 -9.58 -23.11 -0.62
C ILE A 58 -8.96 -22.70 0.71
N THR A 59 -7.93 -23.43 1.17
CA THR A 59 -7.31 -23.26 2.49
C THR A 59 -5.86 -22.80 2.43
N THR A 60 -5.14 -23.04 1.33
CA THR A 60 -3.71 -22.75 1.21
C THR A 60 -3.37 -22.08 -0.11
N GLY A 61 -2.21 -21.45 -0.18
CA GLY A 61 -1.66 -20.86 -1.40
C GLY A 61 -2.25 -19.51 -1.78
N ILE A 62 -1.70 -18.94 -2.84
CA ILE A 62 -2.07 -17.61 -3.36
C ILE A 62 -3.54 -17.53 -3.80
N GLY A 63 -4.11 -18.65 -4.29
CA GLY A 63 -5.51 -18.71 -4.70
C GLY A 63 -6.47 -18.54 -3.54
N ALA A 64 -6.20 -19.20 -2.40
CA ALA A 64 -6.98 -19.06 -1.18
C ALA A 64 -6.92 -17.63 -0.63
N ALA A 65 -5.72 -17.05 -0.58
CA ALA A 65 -5.51 -15.67 -0.13
C ALA A 65 -6.30 -14.67 -0.99
N ARG A 66 -6.20 -14.75 -2.33
CA ARG A 66 -6.96 -13.87 -3.25
C ARG A 66 -8.47 -14.00 -3.07
N ARG A 67 -9.00 -15.21 -2.89
CA ARG A 67 -10.44 -15.42 -2.65
C ARG A 67 -10.89 -14.82 -1.33
N TRP A 68 -10.07 -14.99 -0.29
CA TRP A 68 -10.37 -14.41 1.02
C TRP A 68 -10.35 -12.88 0.99
N ILE A 69 -9.33 -12.25 0.40
CA ILE A 69 -9.27 -10.79 0.25
C ILE A 69 -10.48 -10.27 -0.53
N LYS A 70 -10.83 -10.93 -1.65
CA LYS A 70 -12.03 -10.56 -2.42
C LYS A 70 -13.30 -10.67 -1.60
N LYS A 71 -13.42 -11.73 -0.78
CA LYS A 71 -14.55 -11.90 0.14
C LYS A 71 -14.57 -10.77 1.17
N SER A 72 -13.43 -10.42 1.77
CA SER A 72 -13.33 -9.33 2.76
C SER A 72 -13.80 -8.00 2.17
N PHE A 73 -13.38 -7.64 0.96
CA PHE A 73 -13.88 -6.44 0.29
C PHE A 73 -15.38 -6.51 -0.03
N LYS A 74 -15.91 -7.68 -0.40
CA LYS A 74 -17.35 -7.86 -0.62
C LYS A 74 -18.14 -7.73 0.68
N ASP A 75 -17.64 -8.28 1.78
CA ASP A 75 -18.27 -8.17 3.10
C ASP A 75 -18.29 -6.68 3.56
N ILE A 76 -17.19 -5.93 3.33
CA ILE A 76 -17.15 -4.48 3.57
C ILE A 76 -18.19 -3.77 2.69
N SER A 77 -18.24 -4.11 1.39
CA SER A 77 -19.20 -3.52 0.46
C SER A 77 -20.65 -3.73 0.91
N SER A 78 -20.97 -4.93 1.36
CA SER A 78 -22.32 -5.24 1.86
C SER A 78 -22.70 -4.38 3.09
N ASN A 79 -21.72 -4.04 3.94
CA ASN A 79 -21.94 -3.22 5.13
C ASN A 79 -22.06 -1.71 4.83
N CYS A 80 -21.83 -1.29 3.59
CA CYS A 80 -21.95 0.12 3.14
C CYS A 80 -22.89 0.28 1.94
N ASN A 81 -23.94 -0.54 1.86
CA ASN A 81 -24.92 -0.50 0.77
C ASN A 81 -24.30 -0.72 -0.62
N ASN A 82 -23.42 -1.71 -0.73
CA ASN A 82 -22.69 -2.06 -1.96
C ASN A 82 -21.84 -0.91 -2.52
N CYS A 83 -21.19 -0.17 -1.65
CA CYS A 83 -20.41 1.01 -2.01
C CYS A 83 -19.08 0.70 -2.72
N LEU A 84 -18.63 -0.57 -2.74
CA LEU A 84 -17.39 -0.99 -3.40
C LEU A 84 -17.67 -1.88 -4.62
N GLU A 85 -17.04 -1.55 -5.74
CA GLU A 85 -17.00 -2.40 -6.93
C GLU A 85 -15.83 -3.39 -6.78
N VAL A 86 -16.12 -4.70 -6.59
CA VAL A 86 -15.09 -5.70 -6.26
C VAL A 86 -14.89 -6.71 -7.37
N PHE A 87 -13.70 -6.76 -7.95
CA PHE A 87 -13.38 -7.68 -9.07
C PHE A 87 -11.90 -8.12 -9.06
N TYR A 88 -11.58 -9.10 -9.92
CA TYR A 88 -10.21 -9.49 -10.25
C TYR A 88 -9.74 -8.78 -11.52
N GLN A 89 -8.61 -8.11 -11.45
CA GLN A 89 -7.87 -7.67 -12.62
C GLN A 89 -6.82 -8.74 -12.93
N LYS A 90 -6.91 -9.35 -14.13
CA LYS A 90 -6.13 -10.52 -14.50
C LYS A 90 -5.08 -10.17 -15.55
N ASN A 91 -3.87 -10.66 -15.36
CA ASN A 91 -2.76 -10.49 -16.28
C ASN A 91 -2.11 -11.84 -16.56
N TYR A 92 -1.88 -12.15 -17.84
CA TYR A 92 -1.13 -13.34 -18.24
C TYR A 92 0.33 -12.97 -18.49
N PHE A 93 1.24 -13.71 -17.88
CA PHE A 93 2.69 -13.54 -18.06
C PHE A 93 3.31 -14.85 -18.48
N ILE A 94 4.21 -14.75 -19.48
CA ILE A 94 5.01 -15.87 -19.96
C ILE A 94 6.23 -16.02 -19.05
N LYS A 95 6.63 -17.25 -18.81
CA LYS A 95 7.83 -17.61 -18.03
C LYS A 95 9.08 -16.85 -18.53
N ASN A 96 9.96 -16.56 -17.61
CA ASN A 96 11.27 -16.00 -17.89
C ASN A 96 12.36 -16.80 -17.18
N LYS A 97 13.63 -16.50 -17.48
CA LYS A 97 14.78 -17.24 -16.91
C LYS A 97 15.16 -16.77 -15.50
N ARG A 98 14.36 -15.88 -14.86
CA ARG A 98 14.71 -15.31 -13.55
C ARG A 98 13.83 -15.87 -12.43
N ARG A 99 12.67 -15.27 -12.20
CA ARG A 99 11.77 -15.58 -11.06
C ARG A 99 10.40 -16.09 -11.48
N LEU A 100 10.11 -16.12 -12.79
CA LEU A 100 8.87 -16.64 -13.33
C LEU A 100 9.17 -17.91 -14.13
N ILE A 101 9.23 -19.05 -13.42
CA ILE A 101 9.68 -20.34 -13.99
C ILE A 101 8.61 -21.07 -14.80
N LYS A 102 7.36 -20.64 -14.73
CA LYS A 102 6.22 -21.14 -15.53
C LYS A 102 5.32 -20.00 -15.95
N ASP A 103 4.56 -20.22 -17.00
CA ASP A 103 3.49 -19.29 -17.43
C ASP A 103 2.40 -19.20 -16.35
N VAL A 104 1.90 -18.00 -16.09
CA VAL A 104 1.00 -17.78 -14.97
C VAL A 104 0.00 -16.65 -15.21
N TRP A 105 -1.22 -16.84 -14.70
CA TRP A 105 -2.17 -15.77 -14.48
C TRP A 105 -1.93 -15.11 -13.14
N ILE A 106 -1.48 -13.87 -13.15
CA ILE A 106 -1.32 -13.03 -11.96
C ILE A 106 -2.58 -12.18 -11.81
N ASN A 107 -3.29 -12.38 -10.73
CA ASN A 107 -4.58 -11.75 -10.48
C ASN A 107 -4.48 -10.80 -9.29
N ASN A 108 -4.74 -9.52 -9.53
CA ASN A 108 -4.94 -8.52 -8.49
C ASN A 108 -6.38 -8.56 -7.99
N VAL A 109 -6.60 -8.19 -6.74
CA VAL A 109 -7.92 -8.05 -6.13
C VAL A 109 -8.20 -6.57 -5.94
N ILE A 110 -9.20 -6.04 -6.64
CA ILE A 110 -9.51 -4.62 -6.67
C ILE A 110 -10.86 -4.36 -6.01
N ALA A 111 -10.93 -3.31 -5.20
CA ALA A 111 -12.15 -2.72 -4.68
C ALA A 111 -12.13 -1.21 -4.97
N ILE A 112 -13.13 -0.69 -5.67
CA ILE A 112 -13.24 0.72 -6.03
C ILE A 112 -14.39 1.35 -5.27
N GLN A 113 -14.10 2.37 -4.48
CA GLN A 113 -15.07 3.29 -3.91
C GLN A 113 -15.19 4.49 -4.84
N ARG A 114 -16.34 4.67 -5.49
CA ARG A 114 -16.54 5.75 -6.45
C ARG A 114 -16.65 7.11 -5.78
N GLY A 115 -15.95 8.09 -6.35
CA GLY A 115 -16.08 9.49 -5.97
C GLY A 115 -17.39 10.11 -6.45
N LEU A 116 -17.88 11.09 -5.72
CA LEU A 116 -19.14 11.76 -6.02
C LEU A 116 -19.01 12.83 -7.12
N VAL A 117 -17.85 13.48 -7.23
CA VAL A 117 -17.62 14.60 -8.15
C VAL A 117 -16.76 14.17 -9.34
N ASN A 118 -15.65 13.47 -9.07
CA ASN A 118 -14.67 13.04 -10.05
C ASN A 118 -14.50 11.51 -10.02
N PRO A 119 -15.47 10.72 -10.49
CA PRO A 119 -15.45 9.26 -10.37
C PRO A 119 -14.33 8.57 -11.20
N ASN A 120 -13.73 9.26 -12.16
CA ASN A 120 -12.63 8.76 -12.99
C ASN A 120 -11.24 9.22 -12.51
N ARG A 121 -11.18 9.95 -11.39
CA ARG A 121 -9.96 10.41 -10.75
C ARG A 121 -9.68 9.59 -9.51
N TYR A 122 -8.50 8.95 -9.44
CA TYR A 122 -8.24 7.87 -8.49
C TYR A 122 -7.05 8.15 -7.59
N ILE A 123 -7.22 7.78 -6.31
CA ILE A 123 -6.12 7.53 -5.38
C ILE A 123 -6.07 6.01 -5.16
N ILE A 124 -4.88 5.42 -5.21
CA ILE A 124 -4.69 3.98 -5.01
C ILE A 124 -3.96 3.75 -3.69
N MET A 125 -4.51 2.87 -2.84
CA MET A 125 -3.81 2.29 -1.70
C MET A 125 -3.59 0.81 -1.99
N SER A 126 -2.33 0.36 -1.96
CA SER A 126 -1.95 -1.00 -2.32
C SER A 126 -1.14 -1.70 -1.25
N GLY A 127 -1.33 -3.01 -1.15
CA GLY A 127 -0.48 -3.95 -0.43
C GLY A 127 -0.30 -5.21 -1.28
N ASP A 128 0.73 -6.00 -0.97
CA ASP A 128 1.06 -7.18 -1.77
C ASP A 128 0.43 -8.42 -1.17
N ILE A 129 -0.10 -9.29 -2.04
CA ILE A 129 -0.75 -10.54 -1.62
C ILE A 129 0.30 -11.64 -1.41
N ASP A 130 1.30 -11.67 -2.28
CA ASP A 130 2.30 -12.73 -2.31
C ASP A 130 3.36 -12.58 -1.21
N SER A 131 4.07 -13.66 -0.98
CA SER A 131 5.16 -13.82 -0.02
C SER A 131 6.17 -14.82 -0.56
N ARG A 132 7.40 -14.82 -0.05
CA ARG A 132 8.44 -15.79 -0.43
C ARG A 132 9.40 -16.15 0.70
N VAL A 133 10.12 -17.23 0.53
CA VAL A 133 11.29 -17.63 1.32
C VAL A 133 12.59 -17.14 0.64
N SER A 134 13.75 -17.57 1.13
CA SER A 134 15.06 -17.15 0.61
C SER A 134 15.25 -17.44 -0.89
N ASP A 135 14.88 -18.64 -1.35
CA ASP A 135 14.83 -18.95 -2.78
C ASP A 135 13.56 -18.36 -3.42
N PRO A 136 13.68 -17.37 -4.31
CA PRO A 136 12.53 -16.75 -4.96
C PRO A 136 11.77 -17.67 -5.93
N ASN A 137 12.27 -18.85 -6.22
CA ASN A 137 11.61 -19.86 -7.04
C ASN A 137 10.97 -20.99 -6.23
N ASN A 138 11.19 -21.01 -4.92
CA ASN A 138 10.56 -21.98 -4.03
C ASN A 138 9.13 -21.56 -3.67
N TYR A 139 8.18 -22.12 -4.41
CA TYR A 139 6.74 -21.82 -4.25
C TYR A 139 5.98 -22.86 -3.39
N THR A 140 6.69 -23.79 -2.76
CA THR A 140 6.09 -24.90 -1.99
C THR A 140 6.37 -24.82 -0.50
N SER A 141 7.51 -24.27 -0.09
CA SER A 141 7.86 -24.13 1.33
C SER A 141 6.94 -23.15 2.05
N LEU A 142 6.81 -23.35 3.34
CA LEU A 142 6.05 -22.46 4.21
C LEU A 142 6.67 -21.06 4.18
N SER A 143 5.88 -20.10 3.74
CA SER A 143 6.25 -18.69 3.60
C SER A 143 5.13 -17.80 4.15
N PRO A 144 5.07 -17.64 5.48
CA PRO A 144 3.97 -16.92 6.12
C PRO A 144 3.87 -15.46 5.68
N GLY A 145 5.01 -14.77 5.47
CA GLY A 145 5.05 -13.39 5.02
C GLY A 145 4.20 -12.49 5.92
N ALA A 146 4.41 -12.57 7.24
CA ALA A 146 3.56 -11.88 8.21
C ALA A 146 3.73 -10.37 8.14
N ASN A 147 4.97 -9.90 7.96
CA ASN A 147 5.29 -8.51 7.71
C ASN A 147 5.38 -8.21 6.22
N ASP A 148 6.03 -9.08 5.45
CA ASP A 148 6.24 -8.97 4.00
C ASP A 148 5.31 -9.95 3.22
N ASN A 149 4.08 -9.57 2.79
CA ASN A 149 3.48 -8.27 3.04
C ASN A 149 2.02 -8.41 3.56
N ALA A 150 1.78 -9.36 4.50
CA ALA A 150 0.45 -9.44 5.12
C ALA A 150 0.14 -8.17 5.94
N SER A 151 1.16 -7.47 6.48
CA SER A 151 0.99 -6.21 7.21
C SER A 151 0.40 -5.12 6.30
N GLY A 152 1.00 -4.88 5.14
CA GLY A 152 0.50 -3.89 4.17
C GLY A 152 -0.88 -4.26 3.63
N MET A 153 -1.11 -5.55 3.33
CA MET A 153 -2.42 -5.98 2.82
C MET A 153 -3.53 -5.83 3.87
N ALA A 154 -3.26 -6.13 5.15
CA ALA A 154 -4.21 -5.92 6.24
C ALA A 154 -4.52 -4.42 6.42
N GLY A 155 -3.52 -3.56 6.30
CA GLY A 155 -3.72 -2.10 6.28
C GLY A 155 -4.66 -1.65 5.16
N VAL A 156 -4.51 -2.18 3.95
CA VAL A 156 -5.40 -1.87 2.82
C VAL A 156 -6.84 -2.32 3.09
N ILE A 157 -7.05 -3.52 3.67
CA ILE A 157 -8.39 -4.02 4.02
C ILE A 157 -9.01 -3.16 5.12
N GLU A 158 -8.25 -2.78 6.14
CA GLU A 158 -8.74 -1.94 7.23
C GLU A 158 -9.07 -0.53 6.75
N ALA A 159 -8.22 0.07 5.89
CA ALA A 159 -8.51 1.36 5.27
C ALA A 159 -9.83 1.32 4.47
N ALA A 160 -10.06 0.27 3.68
CA ALA A 160 -11.33 0.08 2.97
C ALA A 160 -12.52 0.00 3.95
N ARG A 161 -12.36 -0.70 5.08
CA ARG A 161 -13.39 -0.87 6.12
C ARG A 161 -13.75 0.44 6.81
N VAL A 162 -12.76 1.28 7.06
CA VAL A 162 -12.96 2.58 7.72
C VAL A 162 -13.50 3.61 6.70
N LEU A 163 -12.81 3.78 5.57
CA LEU A 163 -13.10 4.85 4.62
C LEU A 163 -14.39 4.61 3.83
N SER A 164 -14.86 3.36 3.68
CA SER A 164 -16.14 3.05 3.02
C SER A 164 -17.35 3.69 3.68
N LYS A 165 -17.23 4.14 4.93
CA LYS A 165 -18.28 4.85 5.66
C LYS A 165 -18.41 6.33 5.29
N TYR A 166 -17.42 6.86 4.58
CA TYR A 166 -17.33 8.26 4.19
C TYR A 166 -17.56 8.44 2.69
N LYS A 167 -17.83 9.66 2.27
CA LYS A 167 -17.97 10.04 0.86
C LYS A 167 -16.82 10.97 0.49
N PHE A 168 -16.28 10.77 -0.71
CA PHE A 168 -15.15 11.54 -1.23
C PHE A 168 -15.47 12.10 -2.61
N ASP A 169 -14.82 13.18 -3.00
CA ASP A 169 -14.98 13.76 -4.34
C ASP A 169 -14.34 12.88 -5.41
N ASN A 170 -13.17 12.31 -5.12
CA ASN A 170 -12.45 11.42 -6.02
C ASN A 170 -12.64 9.96 -5.61
N SER A 171 -12.43 9.05 -6.54
CA SER A 171 -12.48 7.61 -6.28
C SER A 171 -11.26 7.11 -5.51
N ILE A 172 -11.46 6.12 -4.64
CA ILE A 172 -10.39 5.40 -3.96
C ILE A 172 -10.36 3.95 -4.45
N ILE A 173 -9.17 3.47 -4.79
CA ILE A 173 -8.93 2.07 -5.14
C ILE A 173 -8.15 1.42 -3.99
N TYR A 174 -8.73 0.41 -3.38
CA TYR A 174 -8.07 -0.50 -2.46
C TYR A 174 -7.68 -1.73 -3.24
N VAL A 175 -6.39 -2.08 -3.27
CA VAL A 175 -5.93 -3.18 -4.11
C VAL A 175 -4.91 -4.07 -3.44
N GLY A 176 -5.17 -5.39 -3.50
CA GLY A 176 -4.15 -6.40 -3.28
C GLY A 176 -3.48 -6.74 -4.61
N LEU A 177 -2.19 -6.45 -4.70
CA LEU A 177 -1.35 -6.72 -5.86
C LEU A 177 -0.63 -8.07 -5.69
N SER A 178 -0.50 -8.84 -6.77
CA SER A 178 0.22 -10.12 -6.76
C SER A 178 1.46 -10.06 -7.63
N GLY A 179 2.45 -10.89 -7.34
CA GLY A 179 3.66 -10.99 -8.15
C GLY A 179 4.67 -9.87 -7.88
N GLU A 180 4.65 -9.31 -6.67
CA GLU A 180 5.70 -8.39 -6.21
C GLU A 180 7.04 -9.09 -6.23
N GLU A 181 7.11 -10.22 -5.55
CA GLU A 181 8.31 -11.01 -5.28
C GLU A 181 8.96 -11.60 -6.53
N GLN A 182 8.19 -11.78 -7.59
CA GLN A 182 8.68 -12.28 -8.88
C GLN A 182 9.08 -11.15 -9.83
N GLY A 183 8.78 -9.88 -9.52
CA GLY A 183 9.20 -8.73 -10.33
C GLY A 183 8.10 -7.71 -10.59
N LEU A 184 7.28 -7.38 -9.60
CA LEU A 184 6.29 -6.29 -9.64
C LEU A 184 5.18 -6.50 -10.70
N TYR A 185 4.89 -7.76 -11.06
CA TYR A 185 4.00 -8.06 -12.18
C TYR A 185 2.57 -7.56 -11.99
N GLY A 186 2.02 -7.64 -10.77
CA GLY A 186 0.69 -7.16 -10.48
C GLY A 186 0.57 -5.65 -10.65
N GLY A 187 1.54 -4.90 -10.14
CA GLY A 187 1.63 -3.46 -10.31
C GLY A 187 1.79 -3.06 -11.77
N ALA A 188 2.69 -3.73 -12.50
CA ALA A 188 2.88 -3.49 -13.94
C ALA A 188 1.60 -3.74 -14.74
N GLY A 189 0.89 -4.85 -14.42
CA GLY A 189 -0.39 -5.16 -15.04
C GLY A 189 -1.47 -4.13 -14.77
N LEU A 190 -1.58 -3.66 -13.53
CA LEU A 190 -2.57 -2.64 -13.16
C LEU A 190 -2.23 -1.26 -13.73
N ALA A 191 -0.95 -0.84 -13.69
CA ALA A 191 -0.52 0.43 -14.24
C ALA A 191 -0.79 0.52 -15.76
N ASN A 192 -0.49 -0.56 -16.52
CA ASN A 192 -0.81 -0.65 -17.94
C ASN A 192 -2.32 -0.68 -18.20
N TYR A 193 -3.08 -1.39 -17.36
CA TYR A 193 -4.56 -1.39 -17.44
C TYR A 193 -5.12 0.01 -17.21
N ALA A 194 -4.64 0.73 -16.20
CA ALA A 194 -5.04 2.10 -15.91
C ALA A 194 -4.74 3.05 -17.09
N LYS A 195 -3.53 2.96 -17.65
CA LYS A 195 -3.13 3.76 -18.83
C LYS A 195 -4.03 3.47 -20.05
N LYS A 196 -4.30 2.19 -20.32
CA LYS A 196 -5.17 1.78 -21.44
C LYS A 196 -6.61 2.27 -21.28
N ASN A 197 -7.11 2.38 -20.06
CA ASN A 197 -8.46 2.83 -19.75
C ASN A 197 -8.53 4.33 -19.41
N ASN A 198 -7.46 5.09 -19.65
CA ASN A 198 -7.37 6.52 -19.38
C ASN A 198 -7.75 6.92 -17.95
N TRP A 199 -7.36 6.11 -16.97
CA TRP A 199 -7.57 6.43 -15.56
C TRP A 199 -6.69 7.60 -15.14
N GLU A 200 -7.28 8.62 -14.54
CA GLU A 200 -6.54 9.74 -13.94
C GLU A 200 -6.09 9.34 -12.53
N ILE A 201 -4.89 8.75 -12.43
CA ILE A 201 -4.32 8.39 -11.11
C ILE A 201 -3.54 9.59 -10.59
N ILE A 202 -3.97 10.15 -9.45
CA ILE A 202 -3.35 11.31 -8.80
C ILE A 202 -2.36 10.91 -7.70
N GLY A 203 -2.40 9.66 -7.23
CA GLY A 203 -1.44 9.15 -6.25
C GLY A 203 -1.57 7.66 -6.00
N ILE A 204 -0.44 7.01 -5.79
CA ILE A 204 -0.35 5.62 -5.33
C ILE A 204 0.41 5.59 -4.00
N LEU A 205 -0.22 5.01 -2.97
CA LEU A 205 0.37 4.71 -1.67
C LEU A 205 0.56 3.20 -1.60
N ASN A 206 1.81 2.74 -1.69
CA ASN A 206 2.15 1.33 -1.59
C ASN A 206 2.65 1.02 -0.19
N ASN A 207 1.85 0.31 0.59
CA ASN A 207 2.22 -0.16 1.92
C ASN A 207 2.97 -1.49 1.80
N ASP A 208 4.28 -1.47 2.06
CA ASP A 208 5.15 -2.64 1.90
C ASP A 208 6.46 -2.43 2.65
N MET A 209 6.62 -2.95 3.70
CA MET A 209 6.17 -3.59 4.94
C MET A 209 5.87 -2.53 6.02
N ILE A 210 4.88 -2.76 6.87
CA ILE A 210 4.47 -1.75 7.86
C ILE A 210 4.32 -2.29 9.28
N GLY A 211 4.89 -3.46 9.59
CA GLY A 211 4.66 -4.13 10.86
C GLY A 211 5.88 -4.37 11.74
N ASN A 212 7.10 -4.23 11.24
CA ASN A 212 8.30 -4.47 12.04
C ASN A 212 8.81 -3.18 12.71
N ILE A 213 9.23 -3.30 13.96
CA ILE A 213 9.77 -2.16 14.75
C ILE A 213 11.23 -2.38 15.16
N GLU A 214 11.80 -3.57 14.94
CA GLU A 214 13.10 -3.96 15.44
C GLU A 214 14.07 -4.25 14.30
N GLY A 215 15.18 -3.53 14.22
CA GLY A 215 16.26 -3.78 13.29
C GLY A 215 17.12 -4.98 13.68
N VAL A 216 17.93 -5.48 12.74
CA VAL A 216 18.92 -6.56 13.02
C VAL A 216 19.99 -6.11 14.01
N ASP A 217 20.15 -4.84 14.24
CA ASP A 217 21.04 -4.20 15.20
C ASP A 217 20.43 -4.06 16.60
N GLY A 218 19.18 -4.53 16.79
CA GLY A 218 18.43 -4.45 18.03
C GLY A 218 17.80 -3.08 18.31
N VAL A 219 17.91 -2.12 17.37
CA VAL A 219 17.25 -0.82 17.51
C VAL A 219 15.74 -1.00 17.35
N ILE A 220 14.98 -0.51 18.33
CA ILE A 220 13.52 -0.52 18.32
C ILE A 220 13.00 0.88 18.05
N ASP A 221 12.22 1.03 16.97
CA ASP A 221 11.54 2.29 16.61
C ASP A 221 10.10 2.01 16.15
N ASN A 222 9.15 2.45 16.93
CA ASN A 222 7.71 2.31 16.68
C ASN A 222 7.01 3.64 16.40
N LEU A 223 7.80 4.67 16.07
CA LEU A 223 7.33 6.03 15.78
C LEU A 223 7.73 6.51 14.39
N SER A 224 8.91 6.12 13.91
CA SER A 224 9.39 6.55 12.59
C SER A 224 8.97 5.58 11.50
N PHE A 225 8.77 6.11 10.29
CA PHE A 225 8.58 5.32 9.08
C PHE A 225 9.14 6.06 7.86
N ARG A 226 9.39 5.34 6.77
CA ARG A 226 10.01 5.86 5.56
C ARG A 226 8.97 6.10 4.46
N ILE A 227 9.11 7.21 3.75
CA ILE A 227 8.34 7.56 2.55
C ILE A 227 9.32 7.66 1.39
N PHE A 228 9.40 6.62 0.56
CA PHE A 228 10.23 6.63 -0.64
C PHE A 228 9.51 7.34 -1.78
N SER A 229 10.23 8.21 -2.50
CA SER A 229 9.68 8.95 -3.63
C SER A 229 10.74 9.22 -4.69
N GLU A 230 10.40 8.96 -5.96
CA GLU A 230 11.29 9.32 -7.06
C GLU A 230 11.45 10.85 -7.17
N PRO A 231 12.60 11.36 -7.67
CA PRO A 231 12.83 12.79 -7.81
C PRO A 231 12.02 13.40 -8.95
N THR A 232 11.97 12.71 -10.10
CA THR A 232 11.31 13.16 -11.33
C THR A 232 10.75 11.95 -12.09
N PRO A 233 9.67 12.12 -12.87
CA PRO A 233 9.09 11.02 -13.65
C PRO A 233 10.09 10.41 -14.64
N ALA A 234 10.17 9.09 -14.69
CA ALA A 234 11.06 8.36 -15.59
C ALA A 234 10.76 8.58 -17.07
N ASN A 235 9.51 8.92 -17.42
CA ASN A 235 9.03 9.17 -18.77
C ASN A 235 8.99 10.66 -19.17
N GLU A 236 9.69 11.52 -18.41
CA GLU A 236 9.70 12.94 -18.66
C GLU A 236 10.36 13.29 -20.01
N SER A 237 9.79 14.24 -20.75
CA SER A 237 10.37 14.72 -22.02
C SER A 237 11.64 15.55 -21.79
N GLU A 238 12.54 15.57 -22.77
CA GLU A 238 13.74 16.42 -22.72
C GLU A 238 13.41 17.91 -22.52
N VAL A 239 12.30 18.38 -23.09
CA VAL A 239 11.83 19.77 -22.91
C VAL A 239 11.46 20.00 -21.44
N SER A 240 10.76 19.08 -20.82
CA SER A 240 10.39 19.18 -19.39
C SER A 240 11.61 19.14 -18.50
N ILE A 241 12.60 18.27 -18.79
CA ILE A 241 13.88 18.19 -18.07
C ILE A 241 14.63 19.52 -18.13
N LYS A 242 14.74 20.11 -19.33
CA LYS A 242 15.39 21.42 -19.51
C LYS A 242 14.68 22.55 -18.74
N ARG A 243 13.34 22.58 -18.78
CA ARG A 243 12.54 23.55 -18.00
C ARG A 243 12.74 23.38 -16.51
N ARG A 244 12.68 22.14 -16.01
CA ARG A 244 12.85 21.82 -14.59
C ARG A 244 14.21 22.29 -14.08
N ARG A 245 15.28 22.02 -14.83
CA ARG A 245 16.63 22.51 -14.50
C ARG A 245 16.67 24.05 -14.44
N PHE A 246 16.00 24.72 -15.36
CA PHE A 246 15.98 26.20 -15.40
C PHE A 246 15.25 26.83 -14.20
N TYR A 247 14.15 26.18 -13.76
CA TYR A 247 13.36 26.69 -12.62
C TYR A 247 13.78 26.13 -11.25
N GLY A 248 14.82 25.32 -11.19
CA GLY A 248 15.29 24.72 -9.93
C GLY A 248 14.39 23.62 -9.39
N GLY A 249 13.59 22.97 -10.24
CA GLY A 249 12.68 21.88 -9.86
C GLY A 249 13.20 20.47 -10.17
N GLU A 250 14.51 20.28 -10.26
CA GLU A 250 15.15 19.04 -10.71
C GLU A 250 14.78 17.81 -9.87
N VAL A 251 14.47 18.03 -8.62
CA VAL A 251 14.16 16.96 -7.65
C VAL A 251 12.74 17.04 -7.12
N ASP A 252 11.87 17.82 -7.75
CA ASP A 252 10.51 18.10 -7.29
C ASP A 252 9.43 17.55 -8.21
N GLY A 253 9.51 16.27 -8.55
CA GLY A 253 8.47 15.56 -9.27
C GLY A 253 7.22 15.31 -8.44
N ASN A 254 6.14 14.86 -9.12
CA ASN A 254 4.83 14.64 -8.50
C ASN A 254 4.87 13.64 -7.32
N SER A 255 5.68 12.59 -7.41
CA SER A 255 5.88 11.62 -6.32
C SER A 255 6.51 12.27 -5.08
N ARG A 256 7.46 13.21 -5.29
CA ARG A 256 8.08 13.96 -4.21
C ARG A 256 7.10 14.94 -3.55
N GLN A 257 6.23 15.57 -4.36
CA GLN A 257 5.16 16.43 -3.83
C GLN A 257 4.13 15.61 -3.02
N LEU A 258 3.76 14.43 -3.51
CA LEU A 258 2.91 13.49 -2.76
C LEU A 258 3.55 13.09 -1.43
N ALA A 259 4.84 12.76 -1.42
CA ALA A 259 5.56 12.42 -0.19
C ALA A 259 5.55 13.58 0.83
N ARG A 260 5.76 14.83 0.38
CA ARG A 260 5.66 16.01 1.27
C ARG A 260 4.24 16.22 1.80
N TYR A 261 3.24 15.98 0.95
CA TYR A 261 1.84 16.08 1.39
C TYR A 261 1.55 15.07 2.51
N ILE A 262 1.97 13.81 2.33
CA ILE A 262 1.84 12.76 3.36
C ILE A 262 2.60 13.15 4.63
N HIS A 263 3.86 13.55 4.49
CA HIS A 263 4.69 13.99 5.62
C HIS A 263 3.99 15.09 6.44
N ASN A 264 3.50 16.14 5.78
CA ASN A 264 2.87 17.28 6.45
C ASN A 264 1.53 16.88 7.08
N THR A 265 0.75 16.01 6.43
CA THR A 265 -0.52 15.49 6.95
C THR A 265 -0.30 14.67 8.21
N VAL A 266 0.67 13.75 8.18
CA VAL A 266 1.02 12.95 9.36
C VAL A 266 1.50 13.84 10.51
N ARG A 267 2.40 14.78 10.25
CA ARG A 267 2.87 15.73 11.28
C ARG A 267 1.75 16.57 11.90
N LYS A 268 0.70 16.85 11.14
CA LYS A 268 -0.46 17.61 11.61
C LYS A 268 -1.39 16.77 12.48
N TYR A 269 -1.75 15.56 12.04
CA TYR A 269 -2.81 14.76 12.66
C TYR A 269 -2.31 13.64 13.56
N MET A 270 -1.03 13.26 13.44
CA MET A 270 -0.35 12.25 14.25
C MET A 270 1.04 12.78 14.66
N PRO A 271 1.09 13.86 15.50
CA PRO A 271 2.34 14.56 15.80
C PRO A 271 3.38 13.71 16.52
N GLU A 272 2.98 12.58 17.13
CA GLU A 272 3.88 11.61 17.74
C GLU A 272 4.65 10.77 16.71
N MET A 273 4.16 10.71 15.45
CA MET A 273 4.83 9.97 14.38
C MET A 273 5.93 10.80 13.72
N ASN A 274 6.98 10.12 13.28
CA ASN A 274 8.13 10.73 12.62
C ASN A 274 8.26 10.20 11.16
N PRO A 275 7.55 10.78 10.20
CA PRO A 275 7.66 10.43 8.78
C PRO A 275 9.00 10.88 8.22
N MET A 276 9.82 9.94 7.73
CA MET A 276 11.12 10.21 7.12
C MET A 276 10.98 10.23 5.60
N MET A 277 11.20 11.36 4.96
CA MET A 277 11.24 11.46 3.52
C MET A 277 12.55 10.89 2.97
N ILE A 278 12.45 9.81 2.20
CA ILE A 278 13.60 9.17 1.54
C ILE A 278 13.65 9.63 0.08
N TYR A 279 14.67 10.42 -0.26
CA TYR A 279 14.82 11.09 -1.55
C TYR A 279 15.37 10.17 -2.64
N ARG A 280 14.76 8.99 -2.83
CA ARG A 280 15.01 8.04 -3.91
C ARG A 280 13.81 7.14 -4.14
N LEU A 281 13.75 6.52 -5.31
CA LEU A 281 12.65 5.67 -5.75
C LEU A 281 12.38 4.51 -4.79
N ASP A 282 13.41 3.80 -4.33
CA ASP A 282 13.34 2.70 -3.35
C ASP A 282 14.74 2.43 -2.76
N ARG A 283 14.89 1.36 -1.98
CA ARG A 283 16.18 0.80 -1.52
C ARG A 283 17.01 0.32 -2.72
N PHE A 284 18.34 0.25 -2.57
CA PHE A 284 19.22 -0.26 -3.62
C PHE A 284 18.90 -1.73 -3.95
N GLY A 285 18.70 -2.02 -5.25
CA GLY A 285 18.39 -3.36 -5.73
C GLY A 285 17.03 -3.91 -5.29
N ARG A 286 16.17 -3.07 -4.72
CA ARG A 286 14.82 -3.40 -4.27
C ARG A 286 13.77 -2.61 -5.04
N GLY A 287 12.52 -2.93 -4.79
CA GLY A 287 11.37 -2.24 -5.37
C GLY A 287 10.12 -2.47 -4.57
N GLY A 288 9.04 -1.90 -5.03
CA GLY A 288 7.68 -2.09 -4.56
C GLY A 288 6.71 -1.75 -5.68
N HIS A 289 5.46 -2.07 -5.54
CA HIS A 289 4.46 -1.92 -6.60
C HIS A 289 4.15 -0.46 -7.00
N HIS A 290 4.67 0.56 -6.31
CA HIS A 290 4.62 1.94 -6.78
C HIS A 290 5.45 2.18 -8.05
N ARG A 291 6.58 1.44 -8.22
CA ARG A 291 7.52 1.64 -9.34
C ARG A 291 6.91 1.51 -10.73
N PRO A 292 6.15 0.45 -11.07
CA PRO A 292 5.53 0.35 -12.39
C PRO A 292 4.60 1.53 -12.74
N PHE A 293 4.02 2.17 -11.74
CA PHE A 293 3.22 3.39 -11.94
C PHE A 293 4.12 4.60 -12.16
N ASN A 294 5.22 4.73 -11.41
CA ASN A 294 6.22 5.77 -11.62
C ASN A 294 6.83 5.69 -13.03
N ASP A 295 7.12 4.47 -13.53
CA ASP A 295 7.63 4.25 -14.89
C ASP A 295 6.67 4.77 -15.98
N LEU A 296 5.37 4.84 -15.68
CA LEU A 296 4.34 5.43 -16.56
C LEU A 296 4.05 6.91 -16.26
N GLY A 297 4.75 7.52 -15.31
CA GLY A 297 4.64 8.95 -14.97
C GLY A 297 3.58 9.27 -13.93
N TYR A 298 2.95 8.27 -13.29
CA TYR A 298 2.02 8.49 -12.18
C TYR A 298 2.79 8.80 -10.89
N ALA A 299 2.23 9.66 -10.05
CA ALA A 299 2.78 9.90 -8.71
C ALA A 299 2.62 8.67 -7.84
N GLY A 300 3.72 8.16 -7.29
CA GLY A 300 3.71 6.97 -6.43
C GLY A 300 4.76 7.02 -5.35
N VAL A 301 4.40 6.55 -4.17
CA VAL A 301 5.30 6.44 -3.01
C VAL A 301 5.18 5.06 -2.38
N ARG A 302 6.27 4.61 -1.75
CA ARG A 302 6.26 3.47 -0.85
C ARG A 302 6.26 3.96 0.59
N ILE A 303 5.33 3.46 1.38
CA ILE A 303 5.27 3.60 2.82
C ILE A 303 5.88 2.34 3.44
N MET A 304 6.87 2.52 4.31
CA MET A 304 7.63 1.41 4.86
C MET A 304 8.10 1.70 6.29
N GLU A 305 8.18 0.68 7.10
CA GLU A 305 8.79 0.74 8.44
C GLU A 305 10.21 1.35 8.42
N ALA A 306 10.64 1.95 9.55
CA ALA A 306 11.94 2.62 9.64
C ALA A 306 13.11 1.64 9.55
N HIS A 307 13.05 0.53 10.28
CA HIS A 307 14.09 -0.48 10.38
C HIS A 307 13.63 -1.79 9.77
N GLU A 308 14.49 -2.42 8.97
CA GLU A 308 14.23 -3.73 8.38
C GLU A 308 14.92 -4.81 9.21
N ASN A 309 14.28 -5.97 9.35
CA ASN A 309 14.89 -7.13 9.99
C ASN A 309 15.16 -8.23 8.94
N TYR A 310 16.40 -8.31 8.48
CA TYR A 310 16.82 -9.26 7.46
C TYR A 310 16.92 -10.72 7.97
N ASN A 311 16.79 -10.96 9.28
CA ASN A 311 16.62 -12.30 9.83
C ASN A 311 15.19 -12.81 9.61
N ARG A 312 14.25 -11.89 9.37
CA ARG A 312 12.83 -12.20 9.13
C ARG A 312 12.48 -12.14 7.64
N GLN A 313 12.76 -11.01 6.99
CA GLN A 313 12.38 -10.76 5.61
C GLN A 313 13.03 -11.77 4.64
N HIS A 314 12.21 -12.43 3.81
CA HIS A 314 12.65 -13.38 2.79
C HIS A 314 13.49 -14.55 3.32
N GLN A 315 13.26 -14.99 4.54
CA GLN A 315 13.99 -16.09 5.16
C GLN A 315 13.15 -17.37 5.24
N ASP A 316 13.82 -18.51 5.12
CA ASP A 316 13.25 -19.79 5.51
C ASP A 316 13.07 -19.82 7.04
N ILE A 317 11.98 -20.41 7.51
CA ILE A 317 11.71 -20.53 8.95
C ILE A 317 12.72 -21.53 9.56
N ARG A 318 13.57 -21.07 10.46
CA ARG A 318 14.54 -21.87 11.17
C ARG A 318 15.05 -21.14 12.41
N THR A 319 15.64 -21.91 13.32
CA THR A 319 16.47 -21.36 14.40
C THR A 319 17.91 -21.79 14.16
N GLU A 320 18.82 -20.83 14.14
CA GLU A 320 20.24 -21.07 13.91
C GLU A 320 21.06 -20.16 14.83
N ASN A 321 21.98 -20.77 15.61
CA ASN A 321 22.81 -20.04 16.59
C ASN A 321 22.02 -19.18 17.58
N GLY A 322 20.82 -19.63 17.98
CA GLY A 322 19.93 -18.89 18.89
C GLY A 322 19.16 -17.74 18.24
N ILE A 323 19.31 -17.54 16.93
CA ILE A 323 18.55 -16.52 16.16
C ILE A 323 17.37 -17.21 15.46
N GLU A 324 16.17 -16.64 15.63
CA GLU A 324 14.98 -17.05 14.89
C GLU A 324 14.92 -16.35 13.54
N TYR A 325 14.81 -17.15 12.48
CA TYR A 325 14.66 -16.69 11.10
C TYR A 325 13.24 -16.96 10.59
N GLY A 326 12.80 -16.15 9.63
CA GLY A 326 11.52 -16.29 8.98
C GLY A 326 10.55 -15.16 9.30
N ASP A 327 9.70 -14.85 8.34
CA ASP A 327 8.69 -13.79 8.48
C ASP A 327 7.40 -14.34 9.09
N VAL A 328 7.42 -14.46 10.41
CA VAL A 328 6.36 -15.04 11.24
C VAL A 328 5.66 -13.97 12.09
N ILE A 329 4.50 -14.31 12.63
CA ILE A 329 3.62 -13.40 13.39
C ILE A 329 4.33 -12.72 14.57
N SER A 330 5.23 -13.43 15.27
CA SER A 330 5.97 -12.86 16.41
C SER A 330 6.84 -11.68 16.06
N GLY A 331 7.17 -11.49 14.77
CA GLY A 331 7.92 -10.34 14.27
C GLY A 331 7.07 -9.10 13.99
N VAL A 332 5.74 -9.17 14.12
CA VAL A 332 4.84 -8.08 13.78
C VAL A 332 4.33 -7.35 15.02
N ASN A 333 4.49 -6.03 15.02
CA ASN A 333 3.88 -5.13 16.00
C ASN A 333 2.57 -4.57 15.44
N PHE A 334 1.44 -5.09 15.87
CA PHE A 334 0.12 -4.72 15.35
C PHE A 334 -0.27 -3.26 15.67
N LYS A 335 0.18 -2.74 16.82
CA LYS A 335 -0.04 -1.34 17.19
C LYS A 335 0.71 -0.39 16.24
N TYR A 336 1.91 -0.76 15.82
CA TYR A 336 2.66 0.01 14.84
C TYR A 336 2.03 -0.12 13.44
N ALA A 337 1.63 -1.32 13.02
CA ALA A 337 0.91 -1.53 11.77
C ALA A 337 -0.38 -0.70 11.70
N LYS A 338 -1.13 -0.59 12.82
CA LYS A 338 -2.29 0.31 12.93
C LYS A 338 -1.92 1.77 12.65
N LYS A 339 -0.79 2.26 13.16
CA LYS A 339 -0.36 3.65 12.97
C LYS A 339 0.02 3.96 11.52
N LEU A 340 0.50 2.97 10.76
CA LEU A 340 0.89 3.12 9.36
C LEU A 340 -0.24 2.78 8.37
N THR A 341 -1.37 2.33 8.86
CA THR A 341 -2.59 2.10 8.08
C THR A 341 -3.32 3.42 7.84
#